data_ff3da88ba4dc37462780e044803600ec
#
_entry.id   ff3da88ba4dc37462780e044803600ec
#
_cell.length_a   1.000
_cell.length_b   1.000
_cell.length_c   1.000
_cell.angle_alpha   90.00
_cell.angle_beta   90.00
_cell.angle_gamma   90.00
#
_symmetry.space_group_name_H-M   'P 1'
#
loop_
_entity.id
_entity.type
_entity.pdbx_description
1 polymer ?
#
loop_
_entity_poly.entity_id
_entity_poly.type
_entity_poly.pdbx_seq_one_letter_code
_entity_poly.pdbx_strand_id
1 'polypeptide(L)'
;VYGLYCISEILIPAVRVKEVRIQIVAVGTKMPSWVSTGVDEFIRRFPSDMPVSFTEIPAGKRGKNADIKRILEKEGEQMLAAIPKGNRIVTLEVTGKSWDTPTLAKQLDNWKMDGRDVSLLIGGPEGLAPECIAASEQKWSLSALTLPHPLVRIILTESLYRAWSVTQNHPYHRE
;
A
#
# COMPACT_ATOMS: atom_id res chain seq x y z
N VAL A 1 -54.67 23.58 -25.73
CA VAL A 1 -54.45 22.70 -24.57
C VAL A 1 -53.07 22.09 -24.72
N TYR A 2 -52.06 22.64 -24.07
CA TYR A 2 -50.68 22.12 -24.10
C TYR A 2 -50.49 21.27 -22.87
N GLY A 3 -50.29 19.96 -23.09
CA GLY A 3 -49.94 19.01 -22.05
C GLY A 3 -48.49 19.21 -21.62
N LEU A 4 -48.29 19.52 -20.35
CA LEU A 4 -47.02 19.50 -19.68
C LEU A 4 -46.56 18.04 -19.52
N TYR A 5 -45.52 17.64 -20.25
CA TYR A 5 -44.77 16.39 -19.96
C TYR A 5 -43.85 16.64 -18.78
N CYS A 6 -44.23 16.10 -17.64
CA CYS A 6 -43.37 16.01 -16.47
C CYS A 6 -42.33 14.86 -16.76
N ILE A 7 -41.12 15.24 -17.06
CA ILE A 7 -40.02 14.29 -17.11
C ILE A 7 -39.63 14.00 -15.66
N SER A 8 -40.04 12.83 -15.17
CA SER A 8 -39.58 12.33 -13.88
C SER A 8 -38.06 12.23 -13.89
N GLU A 9 -37.41 13.07 -13.09
CA GLU A 9 -35.99 12.94 -12.78
C GLU A 9 -35.75 11.57 -12.18
N ILE A 10 -35.17 10.69 -12.96
CA ILE A 10 -34.59 9.44 -12.43
C ILE A 10 -33.38 9.87 -11.60
N LEU A 11 -33.58 9.96 -10.29
CA LEU A 11 -32.46 10.07 -9.34
C LEU A 11 -31.64 8.80 -9.45
N ILE A 12 -30.61 8.84 -10.30
CA ILE A 12 -29.57 7.82 -10.29
C ILE A 12 -28.87 7.97 -8.94
N PRO A 13 -28.94 6.98 -8.04
CA PRO A 13 -28.22 7.08 -6.79
C PRO A 13 -26.75 7.29 -7.11
N ALA A 14 -26.16 8.36 -6.60
CA ALA A 14 -24.73 8.61 -6.71
C ALA A 14 -24.03 7.32 -6.23
N VAL A 15 -23.36 6.63 -7.15
CA VAL A 15 -22.52 5.49 -6.80
C VAL A 15 -21.48 6.03 -5.84
N ARG A 16 -21.67 5.76 -4.56
CA ARG A 16 -20.70 6.11 -3.53
C ARG A 16 -19.44 5.33 -3.87
N VAL A 17 -18.47 5.98 -4.50
CA VAL A 17 -17.14 5.40 -4.70
C VAL A 17 -16.64 5.06 -3.30
N LYS A 18 -16.52 3.76 -3.03
CA LYS A 18 -16.10 3.31 -1.71
C LYS A 18 -14.65 3.74 -1.52
N GLU A 19 -14.40 4.46 -0.44
CA GLU A 19 -13.05 4.79 -0.02
C GLU A 19 -12.25 3.49 0.19
N VAL A 20 -11.02 3.46 -0.28
CA VAL A 20 -10.07 2.37 -0.03
C VAL A 20 -8.86 2.95 0.68
N ARG A 21 -8.65 2.55 1.91
CA ARG A 21 -7.47 2.94 2.70
C ARG A 21 -6.32 2.02 2.39
N ILE A 22 -5.14 2.59 2.24
CA ILE A 22 -3.90 1.84 2.08
C ILE A 22 -3.06 2.04 3.35
N GLN A 23 -2.86 0.96 4.09
CA GLN A 23 -1.96 0.92 5.23
C GLN A 23 -0.64 0.27 4.81
N ILE A 24 0.47 0.94 5.02
CA ILE A 24 1.80 0.36 4.84
C ILE A 24 2.32 -0.05 6.21
N VAL A 25 2.51 -1.35 6.41
CA VAL A 25 3.06 -1.92 7.64
C VAL A 25 4.52 -2.28 7.38
N ALA A 26 5.43 -1.61 8.06
CA ALA A 26 6.87 -1.71 7.79
C ALA A 26 7.66 -2.02 9.05
N VAL A 27 8.61 -2.97 8.96
CA VAL A 27 9.57 -3.24 10.04
C VAL A 27 10.62 -2.14 10.10
N GLY A 28 10.84 -1.57 11.27
CA GLY A 28 11.81 -0.50 11.53
C GLY A 28 11.15 0.83 11.88
N THR A 29 11.55 1.40 13.02
CA THR A 29 10.97 2.64 13.58
C THR A 29 11.90 3.84 13.54
N LYS A 30 13.19 3.60 13.30
CA LYS A 30 14.22 4.65 13.32
C LYS A 30 14.77 4.92 11.92
N MET A 31 13.96 5.61 11.11
CA MET A 31 14.42 6.05 9.79
C MET A 31 15.11 7.41 9.86
N PRO A 32 16.11 7.67 9.02
CA PRO A 32 16.67 9.01 8.84
C PRO A 32 15.58 10.04 8.49
N SER A 33 15.76 11.28 8.92
CA SER A 33 14.76 12.35 8.70
C SER A 33 14.41 12.58 7.23
N TRP A 34 15.37 12.41 6.33
CA TRP A 34 15.12 12.53 4.88
C TRP A 34 14.14 11.49 4.35
N VAL A 35 14.06 10.31 4.99
CA VAL A 35 13.08 9.27 4.64
C VAL A 35 11.68 9.72 5.03
N SER A 36 11.50 10.19 6.27
CA SER A 36 10.21 10.70 6.73
C SER A 36 9.76 11.87 5.87
N THR A 37 10.67 12.82 5.59
CA THR A 37 10.37 13.96 4.70
C THR A 37 9.95 13.51 3.31
N GLY A 38 10.68 12.54 2.71
CA GLY A 38 10.34 12.01 1.38
C GLY A 38 9.01 11.26 1.34
N VAL A 39 8.72 10.46 2.38
CA VAL A 39 7.45 9.75 2.52
C VAL A 39 6.30 10.74 2.70
N ASP A 40 6.44 11.70 3.61
CA ASP A 40 5.40 12.70 3.91
C ASP A 40 5.09 13.58 2.70
N GLU A 41 6.11 13.85 1.85
CA GLU A 41 5.91 14.60 0.60
C GLU A 41 4.87 13.95 -0.32
N PHE A 42 4.84 12.61 -0.40
CA PHE A 42 3.85 11.90 -1.20
C PHE A 42 2.57 11.61 -0.45
N ILE A 43 2.63 11.23 0.83
CA ILE A 43 1.43 10.89 1.62
C ILE A 43 0.42 12.04 1.63
N ARG A 44 0.87 13.28 1.85
CA ARG A 44 -0.02 14.44 1.89
C ARG A 44 -0.70 14.79 0.58
N ARG A 45 -0.26 14.20 -0.55
CA ARG A 45 -0.84 14.41 -1.88
C ARG A 45 -2.01 13.47 -2.17
N PHE A 46 -2.15 12.38 -1.41
CA PHE A 46 -3.23 11.44 -1.62
C PHE A 46 -4.58 12.07 -1.29
N PRO A 47 -5.61 11.77 -2.09
CA PRO A 47 -6.95 12.28 -1.86
C PRO A 47 -7.61 11.59 -0.66
N SER A 48 -8.68 12.20 -0.16
CA SER A 48 -9.43 11.69 0.98
C SER A 48 -10.12 10.34 0.72
N ASP A 49 -10.39 10.01 -0.55
CA ASP A 49 -10.99 8.73 -0.95
C ASP A 49 -9.98 7.58 -1.08
N MET A 50 -8.68 7.88 -1.00
CA MET A 50 -7.60 6.89 -0.96
C MET A 50 -6.48 7.33 0.01
N PRO A 51 -6.75 7.42 1.31
CA PRO A 51 -5.73 7.80 2.29
C PRO A 51 -4.69 6.70 2.42
N VAL A 52 -3.42 7.11 2.50
CA VAL A 52 -2.26 6.24 2.73
C VAL A 52 -1.67 6.54 4.09
N SER A 53 -1.39 5.51 4.87
CA SER A 53 -0.79 5.66 6.20
C SER A 53 0.32 4.64 6.43
N PHE A 54 1.24 4.95 7.35
CA PHE A 54 2.28 4.03 7.82
C PHE A 54 1.99 3.53 9.23
N THR A 55 2.23 2.23 9.43
CA THR A 55 2.34 1.60 10.74
C THR A 55 3.73 0.98 10.85
N GLU A 56 4.52 1.46 11.78
CA GLU A 56 5.88 0.98 11.98
C GLU A 56 5.92 -0.11 13.06
N ILE A 57 6.57 -1.22 12.74
CA ILE A 57 6.81 -2.33 13.67
C ILE A 57 8.26 -2.26 14.15
N PRO A 58 8.52 -2.33 15.46
CA PRO A 58 9.88 -2.32 15.97
C PRO A 58 10.69 -3.50 15.41
N ALA A 59 11.84 -3.20 14.83
CA ALA A 59 12.77 -4.23 14.38
C ALA A 59 13.39 -4.95 15.58
N GLY A 60 13.47 -6.27 15.53
CA GLY A 60 14.20 -7.05 16.52
C GLY A 60 15.69 -6.71 16.54
N LYS A 61 16.33 -6.86 17.69
CA LYS A 61 17.77 -6.62 17.83
C LYS A 61 18.56 -7.74 17.14
N ARG A 62 19.37 -7.37 16.16
CA ARG A 62 20.25 -8.28 15.37
C ARG A 62 21.67 -8.16 15.89
N GLY A 63 21.98 -8.94 16.94
CA GLY A 63 23.33 -9.08 17.47
C GLY A 63 24.08 -10.27 16.85
N LYS A 64 25.35 -10.43 17.21
CA LYS A 64 26.25 -11.48 16.68
C LYS A 64 25.71 -12.91 16.84
N ASN A 65 24.86 -13.16 17.86
CA ASN A 65 24.23 -14.45 18.17
C ASN A 65 22.71 -14.36 18.14
N ALA A 66 22.14 -13.51 17.32
CA ALA A 66 20.68 -13.34 17.25
C ALA A 66 20.01 -14.56 16.61
N ASP A 67 18.95 -15.03 17.21
CA ASP A 67 18.05 -16.02 16.62
C ASP A 67 17.13 -15.29 15.60
N ILE A 68 17.58 -15.28 14.34
CA ILE A 68 16.89 -14.61 13.24
C ILE A 68 15.49 -15.20 13.04
N LYS A 69 15.33 -16.51 13.18
CA LYS A 69 14.03 -17.15 13.03
C LYS A 69 13.03 -16.60 14.04
N ARG A 70 13.41 -16.54 15.31
CA ARG A 70 12.58 -16.02 16.39
C ARG A 70 12.29 -14.51 16.21
N ILE A 71 13.27 -13.75 15.68
CA ILE A 71 13.06 -12.34 15.38
C ILE A 71 12.00 -12.18 14.30
N LEU A 72 12.11 -12.92 13.19
CA LEU A 72 11.13 -12.89 12.10
C LEU A 72 9.73 -13.32 12.58
N GLU A 73 9.61 -14.38 13.36
CA GLU A 73 8.34 -14.82 13.93
C GLU A 73 7.69 -13.69 14.73
N LYS A 74 8.43 -13.04 15.61
CA LYS A 74 7.92 -11.95 16.44
C LYS A 74 7.54 -10.71 15.62
N GLU A 75 8.35 -10.34 14.64
CA GLU A 75 8.04 -9.24 13.72
C GLU A 75 6.77 -9.56 12.92
N GLY A 76 6.64 -10.79 12.41
CA GLY A 76 5.46 -11.26 11.69
C GLY A 76 4.19 -11.24 12.52
N GLU A 77 4.23 -11.72 13.77
CA GLU A 77 3.11 -11.64 14.70
C GLU A 77 2.64 -10.20 14.91
N GLN A 78 3.59 -9.28 15.14
CA GLN A 78 3.27 -7.86 15.32
C GLN A 78 2.71 -7.22 14.05
N MET A 79 3.24 -7.57 12.89
CA MET A 79 2.72 -7.08 11.60
C MET A 79 1.28 -7.55 11.38
N LEU A 80 1.01 -8.84 11.55
CA LEU A 80 -0.33 -9.40 11.35
C LEU A 80 -1.33 -8.84 12.37
N ALA A 81 -0.90 -8.63 13.61
CA ALA A 81 -1.74 -8.00 14.65
C ALA A 81 -2.07 -6.53 14.35
N ALA A 82 -1.22 -5.83 13.59
CA ALA A 82 -1.45 -4.44 13.20
C ALA A 82 -2.39 -4.28 12.00
N ILE A 83 -2.73 -5.37 11.32
CA ILE A 83 -3.61 -5.36 10.14
C ILE A 83 -5.07 -5.44 10.59
N PRO A 84 -5.92 -4.48 10.19
CA PRO A 84 -7.36 -4.56 10.44
C PRO A 84 -7.97 -5.81 9.80
N LYS A 85 -8.92 -6.41 10.50
CA LYS A 85 -9.63 -7.61 10.02
C LYS A 85 -10.34 -7.30 8.69
N GLY A 86 -10.13 -8.17 7.72
CA GLY A 86 -10.77 -8.07 6.41
C GLY A 86 -9.95 -7.29 5.37
N ASN A 87 -8.83 -6.66 5.75
CA ASN A 87 -7.96 -6.03 4.78
C ASN A 87 -7.36 -7.07 3.82
N ARG A 88 -7.21 -6.66 2.58
CA ARG A 88 -6.37 -7.38 1.62
C ARG A 88 -4.91 -7.23 2.02
N ILE A 89 -4.17 -8.33 2.03
CA ILE A 89 -2.74 -8.33 2.36
C ILE A 89 -1.92 -8.45 1.07
N VAL A 90 -1.02 -7.51 0.86
CA VAL A 90 -0.06 -7.51 -0.24
C VAL A 90 1.35 -7.43 0.35
N THR A 91 2.21 -8.39 0.03
CA THR A 91 3.59 -8.38 0.48
C THR A 91 4.52 -7.81 -0.58
N LEU A 92 5.49 -6.99 -0.15
CA LEU A 92 6.61 -6.57 -0.99
C LEU A 92 7.70 -7.61 -0.90
N GLU A 93 7.91 -8.31 -2.01
CA GLU A 93 8.85 -9.42 -2.14
C GLU A 93 9.73 -9.25 -3.38
N VAL A 94 11.03 -9.50 -3.25
CA VAL A 94 11.95 -9.47 -4.40
C VAL A 94 11.51 -10.47 -5.48
N THR A 95 10.97 -11.61 -5.06
CA THR A 95 10.47 -12.68 -5.93
C THR A 95 9.01 -12.52 -6.31
N GLY A 96 8.36 -11.42 -5.94
CA GLY A 96 6.99 -11.11 -6.30
C GLY A 96 6.82 -10.76 -7.79
N LYS A 97 5.58 -10.56 -8.20
CA LYS A 97 5.29 -10.07 -9.55
C LYS A 97 5.79 -8.64 -9.71
N SER A 98 6.53 -8.38 -10.77
CA SER A 98 6.87 -7.03 -11.17
C SER A 98 5.65 -6.35 -11.78
N TRP A 99 5.29 -5.17 -11.30
CA TRP A 99 4.24 -4.33 -11.85
C TRP A 99 4.85 -3.03 -12.36
N ASP A 100 4.59 -2.73 -13.61
CA ASP A 100 4.82 -1.39 -14.15
C ASP A 100 3.73 -0.41 -13.68
N THR A 101 3.90 0.86 -13.94
CA THR A 101 2.94 1.90 -13.51
C THR A 101 1.51 1.65 -14.02
N PRO A 102 1.28 1.30 -15.31
CA PRO A 102 -0.06 0.96 -15.78
C PRO A 102 -0.68 -0.26 -15.07
N THR A 103 0.13 -1.28 -14.79
CA THR A 103 -0.33 -2.47 -14.06
C THR A 103 -0.70 -2.12 -12.62
N LEU A 104 0.13 -1.32 -11.93
CA LEU A 104 -0.17 -0.85 -10.57
C LEU A 104 -1.46 0.00 -10.55
N ALA A 105 -1.67 0.85 -11.54
CA ALA A 105 -2.91 1.62 -11.69
C ALA A 105 -4.13 0.69 -11.79
N LYS A 106 -4.05 -0.39 -12.58
CA LYS A 106 -5.10 -1.41 -12.65
C LYS A 106 -5.31 -2.14 -11.31
N GLN A 107 -4.24 -2.39 -10.55
CA GLN A 107 -4.38 -2.97 -9.21
C GLN A 107 -5.13 -2.03 -8.26
N LEU A 108 -4.85 -0.73 -8.29
CA LEU A 108 -5.58 0.26 -7.50
C LEU A 108 -7.07 0.27 -7.85
N ASP A 109 -7.43 0.23 -9.14
CA ASP A 109 -8.81 0.15 -9.58
C ASP A 109 -9.48 -1.15 -9.12
N ASN A 110 -8.78 -2.29 -9.20
CA ASN A 110 -9.27 -3.57 -8.72
C ASN A 110 -9.52 -3.56 -7.20
N TRP A 111 -8.62 -2.95 -6.42
CA TRP A 111 -8.79 -2.81 -4.98
C TRP A 111 -9.98 -1.91 -4.63
N LYS A 112 -10.17 -0.83 -5.39
CA LYS A 112 -11.36 0.04 -5.24
C LYS A 112 -12.66 -0.71 -5.56
N MET A 113 -12.69 -1.50 -6.62
CA MET A 113 -13.86 -2.31 -6.99
C MET A 113 -14.16 -3.39 -5.95
N ASP A 114 -13.14 -4.06 -5.42
CA ASP A 114 -13.29 -5.05 -4.34
C ASP A 114 -13.79 -4.41 -3.03
N GLY A 115 -13.41 -3.16 -2.81
CA GLY A 115 -13.90 -2.34 -1.69
C GLY A 115 -13.38 -2.76 -0.32
N ARG A 116 -12.36 -3.60 -0.23
CA ARG A 116 -11.59 -3.87 0.98
C ARG A 116 -10.41 -2.93 1.07
N ASP A 117 -10.10 -2.49 2.28
CA ASP A 117 -8.85 -1.78 2.56
C ASP A 117 -7.66 -2.69 2.31
N VAL A 118 -6.50 -2.10 2.04
CA VAL A 118 -5.28 -2.82 1.65
C VAL A 118 -4.18 -2.57 2.67
N SER A 119 -3.53 -3.64 3.12
CA SER A 119 -2.30 -3.57 3.92
C SER A 119 -1.11 -4.07 3.10
N LEU A 120 -0.15 -3.17 2.87
CA LEU A 120 1.11 -3.45 2.19
C LEU A 120 2.20 -3.74 3.22
N LEU A 121 2.85 -4.90 3.14
CA LEU A 121 3.85 -5.32 4.13
C LEU A 121 5.26 -5.16 3.60
N ILE A 122 6.11 -4.46 4.36
CA ILE A 122 7.54 -4.30 4.10
C ILE A 122 8.33 -4.97 5.22
N GLY A 123 9.08 -6.00 4.91
CA GLY A 123 9.92 -6.73 5.86
C GLY A 123 11.17 -5.96 6.30
N GLY A 124 11.85 -6.52 7.28
CA GLY A 124 13.17 -6.06 7.72
C GLY A 124 14.31 -6.55 6.81
N PRO A 125 15.57 -6.53 7.33
CA PRO A 125 16.76 -6.92 6.54
C PRO A 125 16.71 -8.34 5.96
N GLU A 126 16.07 -9.28 6.63
CA GLU A 126 15.91 -10.66 6.19
C GLU A 126 14.58 -10.92 5.49
N GLY A 127 13.82 -9.88 5.17
CA GLY A 127 12.52 -9.97 4.52
C GLY A 127 11.36 -10.14 5.51
N LEU A 128 10.28 -10.74 5.02
CA LEU A 128 9.06 -10.97 5.78
C LEU A 128 9.05 -12.37 6.41
N ALA A 129 8.37 -12.48 7.55
CA ALA A 129 8.09 -13.78 8.16
C ALA A 129 7.27 -14.67 7.21
N PRO A 130 7.51 -16.01 7.20
CA PRO A 130 6.75 -16.93 6.36
C PRO A 130 5.23 -16.83 6.56
N GLU A 131 4.77 -16.55 7.77
CA GLU A 131 3.36 -16.39 8.12
C GLU A 131 2.74 -15.17 7.41
N CYS A 132 3.49 -14.07 7.31
CA CYS A 132 3.05 -12.88 6.56
C CYS A 132 2.92 -13.17 5.07
N ILE A 133 3.90 -13.91 4.52
CA ILE A 133 3.89 -14.31 3.10
C ILE A 133 2.73 -15.28 2.82
N ALA A 134 2.48 -16.23 3.74
CA ALA A 134 1.37 -17.17 3.62
C ALA A 134 0.00 -16.49 3.71
N ALA A 135 -0.13 -15.43 4.51
CA ALA A 135 -1.36 -14.65 4.65
C ALA A 135 -1.61 -13.70 3.46
N SER A 136 -0.61 -13.46 2.62
CA SER A 136 -0.74 -12.51 1.50
C SER A 136 -1.54 -13.07 0.33
N GLU A 137 -2.40 -12.23 -0.22
CA GLU A 137 -3.14 -12.53 -1.44
C GLU A 137 -2.35 -12.17 -2.71
N GLN A 138 -1.44 -11.21 -2.60
CA GLN A 138 -0.61 -10.76 -3.69
C GLN A 138 0.83 -10.53 -3.21
N LYS A 139 1.80 -10.86 -4.07
CA LYS A 139 3.24 -10.64 -3.84
C LYS A 139 3.74 -9.72 -4.94
N TRP A 140 4.22 -8.55 -4.55
CA TRP A 140 4.65 -7.50 -5.46
C TRP A 140 6.14 -7.23 -5.33
N SER A 141 6.86 -7.20 -6.47
CA SER A 141 8.24 -6.76 -6.54
C SER A 141 8.31 -5.34 -7.08
N LEU A 142 8.87 -4.42 -6.31
CA LEU A 142 9.08 -3.03 -6.73
C LEU A 142 10.14 -2.90 -7.82
N SER A 143 11.15 -3.78 -7.81
CA SER A 143 12.30 -3.71 -8.72
C SER A 143 13.00 -5.05 -8.78
N ALA A 144 13.64 -5.34 -9.91
CA ALA A 144 14.61 -6.42 -10.02
C ALA A 144 15.92 -6.12 -9.26
N LEU A 145 16.15 -4.84 -8.91
CA LEU A 145 17.25 -4.43 -8.07
C LEU A 145 16.92 -4.62 -6.59
N THR A 146 17.90 -4.99 -5.79
CA THR A 146 17.77 -4.94 -4.34
C THR A 146 17.87 -3.49 -3.88
N LEU A 147 16.79 -3.00 -3.28
CA LEU A 147 16.70 -1.64 -2.79
C LEU A 147 16.89 -1.59 -1.27
N PRO A 148 17.64 -0.64 -0.72
CA PRO A 148 17.73 -0.45 0.72
C PRO A 148 16.37 -0.02 1.28
N HIS A 149 16.03 -0.54 2.46
CA HIS A 149 14.73 -0.33 3.11
C HIS A 149 14.27 1.15 3.19
N PRO A 150 15.15 2.13 3.49
CA PRO A 150 14.76 3.54 3.48
C PRO A 150 14.23 4.00 2.13
N LEU A 151 14.84 3.60 1.02
CA LEU A 151 14.39 3.95 -0.33
C LEU A 151 13.10 3.22 -0.71
N VAL A 152 12.93 1.96 -0.28
CA VAL A 152 11.69 1.22 -0.53
C VAL A 152 10.47 1.99 -0.06
N ARG A 153 10.53 2.63 1.11
CA ARG A 153 9.42 3.43 1.66
C ARG A 153 9.05 4.60 0.76
N ILE A 154 10.04 5.33 0.26
CA ILE A 154 9.81 6.50 -0.60
C ILE A 154 9.32 6.05 -1.98
N ILE A 155 9.99 5.06 -2.59
CA ILE A 155 9.64 4.53 -3.91
C ILE A 155 8.21 3.97 -3.89
N LEU A 156 7.84 3.22 -2.84
CA LEU A 156 6.49 2.67 -2.70
C LEU A 156 5.43 3.77 -2.67
N THR A 157 5.61 4.80 -1.83
CA THR A 157 4.66 5.90 -1.73
C THR A 157 4.56 6.72 -3.01
N GLU A 158 5.69 7.00 -3.66
CA GLU A 158 5.72 7.66 -4.97
C GLU A 158 5.00 6.83 -6.02
N SER A 159 5.32 5.53 -6.12
CA SER A 159 4.73 4.64 -7.11
C SER A 159 3.20 4.50 -6.95
N LEU A 160 2.72 4.44 -5.72
CA LEU A 160 1.28 4.44 -5.42
C LEU A 160 0.63 5.76 -5.86
N TYR A 161 1.26 6.91 -5.57
CA TYR A 161 0.75 8.21 -5.98
C TYR A 161 0.74 8.36 -7.51
N ARG A 162 1.83 7.95 -8.18
CA ARG A 162 1.92 7.94 -9.64
C ARG A 162 0.82 7.06 -10.26
N ALA A 163 0.63 5.87 -9.76
CA ALA A 163 -0.43 4.97 -10.23
C ALA A 163 -1.83 5.56 -10.00
N TRP A 164 -2.07 6.18 -8.84
CA TRP A 164 -3.30 6.92 -8.60
C TRP A 164 -3.49 8.04 -9.63
N SER A 165 -2.45 8.83 -9.92
CA SER A 165 -2.50 9.91 -10.90
C SER A 165 -2.88 9.41 -12.31
N VAL A 166 -2.47 8.20 -12.68
CA VAL A 166 -2.90 7.54 -13.92
C VAL A 166 -4.40 7.28 -13.90
N THR A 167 -4.94 6.73 -12.81
CA THR A 167 -6.38 6.43 -12.70
C THR A 167 -7.26 7.67 -12.77
N GLN A 168 -6.72 8.83 -12.42
CA GLN A 168 -7.44 10.13 -12.41
C GLN A 168 -7.12 11.02 -13.61
N ASN A 169 -6.30 10.55 -14.56
CA ASN A 169 -5.77 11.37 -15.65
C ASN A 169 -5.10 12.68 -15.15
N HIS A 170 -4.52 12.63 -13.97
CA HIS A 170 -3.81 13.75 -13.35
C HIS A 170 -2.44 13.95 -14.00
N PRO A 171 -1.96 15.19 -14.23
CA PRO A 171 -0.72 15.46 -15.01
C PRO A 171 0.56 14.87 -14.40
N TYR A 172 0.60 14.57 -13.11
CA TYR A 172 1.79 14.05 -12.42
C TYR A 172 2.44 12.85 -13.12
N HIS A 173 1.67 11.91 -13.66
CA HIS A 173 2.22 10.72 -14.31
C HIS A 173 2.91 10.99 -15.67
N ARG A 174 2.84 12.22 -16.17
CA ARG A 174 3.45 12.62 -17.44
C ARG A 174 4.84 13.25 -17.24
N GLU A 175 5.26 13.47 -16.01
CA GLU A 175 6.56 14.04 -15.64
C GLU A 175 7.65 12.95 -15.64
#